data_0853aaf743f53544e979b82719cceb31
#
_entry.id   0853aaf743f53544e979b82719cceb31
#
_cell.length_a   1.000
_cell.length_b   1.000
_cell.length_c   1.000
_cell.angle_alpha   90.00
_cell.angle_beta   90.00
_cell.angle_gamma   90.00
#
_symmetry.space_group_name_H-M   'P 1'
#
loop_
_entity.id
_entity.type
_entity.pdbx_description
1 polymer ?
#
loop_
_entity_poly.entity_id
_entity_poly.type
_entity_poly.pdbx_seq_one_letter_code
_entity_poly.pdbx_strand_id
1 'polypeptide(L)'
;MKCKRLLGMGLSIYLLLGGLTACGAKQTDTPDLSSLGAMTILAREDGSGTKEEFEHLANTQEKGATAEAASTQDIEKTIASNKNAIGYIAYGSASSDDSVRLLRIDDVAPTPETIKDNSYPLCRKYYLAYSGQLTPVEQDFLTYVLTQGQETVSQTYIPVKKVQTFLSDKSAGNIQIAGSSSAAPLVQTLAEEYMRVNPNANITVKATDSSRGLTAAIRGDCDLAMSSRSLKDYESELLSTQAIASDAIAVAVNADNPLNNLSMDQLTKIYDGQYKQWTDLNQ
;
A
#
# COMPACT_ATOMS: atom_id res chain seq x y z
N MET A 1 -32.90 10.67 -83.13
CA MET A 1 -32.53 11.96 -83.75
C MET A 1 -31.44 12.60 -82.92
N LYS A 2 -30.29 12.79 -83.60
CA LYS A 2 -29.28 13.88 -83.59
C LYS A 2 -28.88 14.40 -82.16
N CYS A 3 -27.71 14.06 -81.69
CA CYS A 3 -26.43 14.72 -81.94
C CYS A 3 -26.23 15.97 -81.08
N LYS A 4 -25.24 16.01 -80.19
CA LYS A 4 -23.98 16.74 -80.40
C LYS A 4 -23.06 16.61 -79.16
N ARG A 5 -21.84 16.24 -79.47
CA ARG A 5 -20.64 16.30 -78.61
C ARG A 5 -20.27 17.77 -78.34
N LEU A 6 -19.77 18.04 -77.15
CA LEU A 6 -18.80 19.11 -76.95
C LEU A 6 -17.75 18.68 -75.91
N LEU A 7 -16.54 18.66 -76.34
CA LEU A 7 -15.29 18.57 -75.62
C LEU A 7 -15.12 19.80 -74.70
N GLY A 8 -14.72 19.60 -73.46
CA GLY A 8 -14.23 20.66 -72.61
C GLY A 8 -13.02 20.17 -71.87
N MET A 9 -11.83 20.57 -72.30
CA MET A 9 -10.56 20.43 -71.61
C MET A 9 -10.62 21.24 -70.27
N GLY A 10 -10.39 20.63 -69.16
CA GLY A 10 -10.33 21.26 -67.84
C GLY A 10 -9.16 20.75 -67.05
N LEU A 11 -8.22 21.55 -66.90
CA LEU A 11 -6.96 21.63 -66.17
C LEU A 11 -6.94 20.91 -64.85
N SER A 12 -6.10 19.87 -64.73
CA SER A 12 -5.82 19.17 -63.45
C SER A 12 -4.89 20.02 -62.59
N ILE A 13 -5.43 20.60 -61.54
CA ILE A 13 -4.63 21.22 -60.48
C ILE A 13 -4.35 20.13 -59.41
N TYR A 14 -3.11 19.65 -59.35
CA TYR A 14 -2.61 18.84 -58.25
C TYR A 14 -2.38 19.74 -57.03
N LEU A 15 -3.30 19.70 -56.08
CA LEU A 15 -3.06 20.22 -54.72
C LEU A 15 -2.24 19.17 -53.95
N LEU A 16 -0.95 19.43 -53.79
CA LEU A 16 -0.09 18.76 -52.81
C LEU A 16 -0.56 19.17 -51.41
N LEU A 17 -1.41 18.34 -50.78
CA LEU A 17 -1.61 18.43 -49.33
C LEU A 17 -0.37 17.83 -48.64
N GLY A 18 0.54 18.72 -48.21
CA GLY A 18 1.60 18.38 -47.29
C GLY A 18 0.97 17.96 -45.96
N GLY A 19 1.01 16.65 -45.67
CA GLY A 19 0.65 16.12 -44.38
C GLY A 19 1.65 16.59 -43.31
N LEU A 20 1.29 17.60 -42.53
CA LEU A 20 1.93 17.88 -41.26
C LEU A 20 1.57 16.74 -40.29
N THR A 21 2.44 15.73 -40.22
CA THR A 21 2.44 14.81 -39.06
C THR A 21 2.89 15.61 -37.84
N ALA A 22 1.94 16.20 -37.14
CA ALA A 22 2.18 16.68 -35.81
C ALA A 22 2.46 15.44 -34.95
N CYS A 23 3.74 15.10 -34.72
CA CYS A 23 4.17 14.34 -33.57
C CYS A 23 3.74 15.15 -32.35
N GLY A 24 2.58 14.84 -31.81
CA GLY A 24 2.18 15.27 -30.46
C GLY A 24 3.12 14.62 -29.47
N ALA A 25 4.25 15.26 -29.18
CA ALA A 25 4.97 14.99 -27.95
C ALA A 25 3.94 15.18 -26.84
N LYS A 26 3.66 14.15 -26.06
CA LYS A 26 2.97 14.29 -24.78
C LYS A 26 3.81 15.31 -24.01
N GLN A 27 3.31 16.52 -23.91
CA GLN A 27 3.86 17.52 -23.00
C GLN A 27 3.56 16.96 -21.62
N THR A 28 4.55 16.33 -21.00
CA THR A 28 4.51 16.02 -19.58
C THR A 28 4.59 17.36 -18.89
N ASP A 29 3.44 17.89 -18.47
CA ASP A 29 3.40 19.07 -17.60
C ASP A 29 4.15 18.70 -16.33
N THR A 30 5.44 19.04 -16.28
CA THR A 30 6.24 18.93 -15.07
C THR A 30 5.63 19.90 -14.07
N PRO A 31 5.16 19.44 -12.90
CA PRO A 31 4.52 20.32 -11.95
C PRO A 31 5.49 21.42 -11.48
N ASP A 32 5.00 22.63 -11.32
CA ASP A 32 5.81 23.72 -10.73
C ASP A 32 6.00 23.49 -9.23
N LEU A 33 7.17 23.00 -8.87
CA LEU A 33 7.58 22.76 -7.48
C LEU A 33 8.32 23.95 -6.85
N SER A 34 8.46 25.08 -7.55
CA SER A 34 9.26 26.23 -7.10
C SER A 34 8.68 26.93 -5.85
N SER A 35 7.37 26.77 -5.61
CA SER A 35 6.69 27.30 -4.41
C SER A 35 6.91 26.45 -3.15
N LEU A 36 7.49 25.24 -3.30
CA LEU A 36 7.81 24.33 -2.21
C LEU A 36 9.26 24.54 -1.78
N GLY A 37 9.52 24.31 -0.48
CA GLY A 37 10.86 24.44 0.11
C GLY A 37 11.58 23.10 0.25
N ALA A 38 12.32 22.99 1.35
CA ALA A 38 12.94 21.75 1.76
C ALA A 38 11.87 20.69 2.07
N MET A 39 12.14 19.43 1.67
CA MET A 39 11.26 18.31 1.97
C MET A 39 11.29 17.99 3.47
N THR A 40 10.14 17.73 4.06
CA THR A 40 10.01 17.02 5.33
C THR A 40 9.74 15.56 5.01
N ILE A 41 10.77 14.72 5.10
CA ILE A 41 10.73 13.30 4.73
C ILE A 41 10.38 12.50 5.98
N LEU A 42 9.21 11.88 5.98
CA LEU A 42 8.68 11.13 7.12
C LEU A 42 8.96 9.64 6.94
N ALA A 43 9.59 9.03 7.94
CA ALA A 43 9.76 7.59 8.04
C ALA A 43 8.96 7.02 9.21
N ARG A 44 8.81 5.70 9.25
CA ARG A 44 8.26 4.98 10.39
C ARG A 44 9.39 4.64 11.38
N GLU A 45 8.98 4.36 12.61
CA GLU A 45 9.85 3.93 13.69
C GLU A 45 10.57 2.60 13.40
N ASP A 46 11.68 2.37 14.08
CA ASP A 46 12.41 1.10 13.99
C ASP A 46 11.57 -0.08 14.48
N GLY A 47 11.66 -1.20 13.76
CA GLY A 47 10.82 -2.39 14.00
C GLY A 47 9.48 -2.36 13.28
N SER A 48 9.08 -1.21 12.73
CA SER A 48 7.88 -1.10 11.88
C SER A 48 8.00 -2.00 10.67
N GLY A 49 7.08 -2.95 10.52
CA GLY A 49 7.04 -3.79 9.31
C GLY A 49 6.75 -2.97 8.04
N THR A 50 6.09 -1.81 8.15
CA THR A 50 5.89 -0.91 7.01
C THR A 50 7.19 -0.25 6.59
N LYS A 51 8.05 0.16 7.55
CA LYS A 51 9.39 0.66 7.26
C LYS A 51 10.25 -0.41 6.60
N GLU A 52 10.38 -1.57 7.24
CA GLU A 52 11.24 -2.65 6.74
C GLU A 52 10.80 -3.13 5.33
N GLU A 53 9.50 -3.19 5.06
CA GLU A 53 9.00 -3.55 3.73
C GLU A 53 9.18 -2.42 2.71
N PHE A 54 9.03 -1.15 3.12
CA PHE A 54 9.31 0.00 2.26
C PHE A 54 10.80 0.06 1.89
N GLU A 55 11.70 -0.09 2.85
CA GLU A 55 13.15 -0.16 2.62
C GLU A 55 13.51 -1.27 1.63
N HIS A 56 12.86 -2.44 1.77
CA HIS A 56 13.06 -3.56 0.86
C HIS A 56 12.56 -3.27 -0.56
N LEU A 57 11.31 -2.81 -0.70
CA LEU A 57 10.67 -2.58 -2.00
C LEU A 57 11.26 -1.38 -2.75
N ALA A 58 11.57 -0.29 -2.04
CA ALA A 58 12.16 0.92 -2.60
C ALA A 58 13.71 0.88 -2.66
N ASN A 59 14.33 -0.22 -2.19
CA ASN A 59 15.77 -0.39 -2.12
C ASN A 59 16.50 0.81 -1.49
N THR A 60 16.05 1.24 -0.31
CA THR A 60 16.57 2.39 0.44
C THR A 60 16.92 2.00 1.87
N GLN A 61 17.69 2.83 2.57
CA GLN A 61 17.97 2.73 4.01
C GLN A 61 17.41 3.94 4.78
N GLU A 62 16.58 4.76 4.14
CA GLU A 62 15.91 5.93 4.70
C GLU A 62 16.83 6.94 5.41
N LYS A 63 18.11 7.02 5.01
CA LYS A 63 19.11 7.96 5.59
C LYS A 63 18.72 9.44 5.40
N GLY A 64 17.81 9.72 4.47
CA GLY A 64 17.28 11.05 4.19
C GLY A 64 16.08 11.44 5.05
N ALA A 65 15.52 10.52 5.84
CA ALA A 65 14.39 10.83 6.70
C ALA A 65 14.71 11.98 7.68
N THR A 66 13.82 12.94 7.77
CA THR A 66 13.98 14.14 8.61
C THR A 66 13.09 14.11 9.86
N ALA A 67 12.10 13.22 9.88
CA ALA A 67 11.23 12.99 11.03
C ALA A 67 10.72 11.54 11.05
N GLU A 68 10.42 11.05 12.25
CA GLU A 68 9.91 9.70 12.50
C GLU A 68 8.47 9.77 13.04
N ALA A 69 7.65 8.79 12.66
CA ALA A 69 6.27 8.67 13.08
C ALA A 69 5.96 7.24 13.57
N ALA A 70 5.19 7.13 14.64
CA ALA A 70 4.85 5.85 15.29
C ALA A 70 3.69 5.12 14.61
N SER A 71 2.94 5.76 13.71
CA SER A 71 1.78 5.17 13.05
C SER A 71 1.52 5.77 11.67
N THR A 72 0.67 5.10 10.87
CA THR A 72 0.12 5.67 9.62
C THR A 72 -0.59 6.99 9.89
N GLN A 73 -1.39 7.08 10.95
CA GLN A 73 -2.16 8.27 11.31
C GLN A 73 -1.26 9.45 11.68
N ASP A 74 -0.10 9.23 12.32
CA ASP A 74 0.85 10.30 12.63
C ASP A 74 1.50 10.86 11.35
N ILE A 75 1.79 9.99 10.37
CA ILE A 75 2.28 10.44 9.04
C ILE A 75 1.21 11.28 8.36
N GLU A 76 -0.04 10.79 8.27
CA GLU A 76 -1.15 11.51 7.64
C GLU A 76 -1.37 12.88 8.28
N LYS A 77 -1.41 12.94 9.61
CA LYS A 77 -1.58 14.19 10.37
C LYS A 77 -0.48 15.22 10.05
N THR A 78 0.77 14.75 9.94
CA THR A 78 1.90 15.64 9.60
C THR A 78 1.80 16.11 8.16
N ILE A 79 1.46 15.23 7.22
CA ILE A 79 1.25 15.56 5.80
C ILE A 79 0.10 16.56 5.64
N ALA A 80 -1.04 16.34 6.29
CA ALA A 80 -2.20 17.22 6.22
C ALA A 80 -1.89 18.65 6.64
N SER A 81 -0.96 18.85 7.58
CA SER A 81 -0.57 20.17 8.10
C SER A 81 0.67 20.78 7.44
N ASN A 82 1.38 20.06 6.57
CA ASN A 82 2.64 20.50 5.99
C ASN A 82 2.73 20.13 4.49
N LYS A 83 2.55 21.14 3.61
CA LYS A 83 2.64 20.94 2.15
C LYS A 83 4.02 20.51 1.64
N ASN A 84 5.06 20.66 2.45
CA ASN A 84 6.42 20.21 2.12
C ASN A 84 6.70 18.78 2.63
N ALA A 85 5.74 18.13 3.28
CA ALA A 85 5.92 16.77 3.77
C ALA A 85 5.67 15.73 2.67
N ILE A 86 6.48 14.67 2.72
CA ILE A 86 6.30 13.42 2.01
C ILE A 86 6.44 12.28 3.00
N GLY A 87 5.62 11.27 2.87
CA GLY A 87 5.67 10.08 3.71
C GLY A 87 5.07 8.88 3.01
N TYR A 88 5.12 7.73 3.65
CA TYR A 88 4.47 6.51 3.18
C TYR A 88 3.54 5.95 4.26
N ILE A 89 2.42 5.42 3.83
CA ILE A 89 1.34 4.94 4.68
C ILE A 89 0.84 3.56 4.21
N ALA A 90 0.18 2.85 5.10
CA ALA A 90 -0.55 1.63 4.75
C ALA A 90 -1.82 2.01 3.97
N TYR A 91 -1.96 1.56 2.73
CA TYR A 91 -3.08 1.92 1.84
C TYR A 91 -4.44 1.60 2.46
N GLY A 92 -4.62 0.36 2.94
CA GLY A 92 -5.91 -0.09 3.48
C GLY A 92 -6.27 0.50 4.85
N SER A 93 -5.34 1.19 5.52
CA SER A 93 -5.61 1.94 6.76
C SER A 93 -5.51 3.45 6.59
N ALA A 94 -5.39 3.94 5.34
CA ALA A 94 -5.41 5.35 5.02
C ALA A 94 -6.76 5.95 5.39
N SER A 95 -6.73 7.15 5.96
CA SER A 95 -7.95 7.92 6.23
C SER A 95 -8.55 8.46 4.94
N SER A 96 -9.83 8.83 4.99
CA SER A 96 -10.50 9.57 3.91
C SER A 96 -10.30 11.08 4.02
N ASP A 97 -9.16 11.53 4.55
CA ASP A 97 -8.86 12.95 4.71
C ASP A 97 -8.44 13.56 3.38
N ASP A 98 -9.26 14.46 2.85
CA ASP A 98 -9.01 15.16 1.59
C ASP A 98 -7.75 16.05 1.61
N SER A 99 -7.14 16.26 2.78
CA SER A 99 -5.88 16.99 2.93
C SER A 99 -4.64 16.16 2.57
N VAL A 100 -4.82 14.83 2.38
CA VAL A 100 -3.75 13.90 2.03
C VAL A 100 -4.02 13.30 0.66
N ARG A 101 -3.01 13.32 -0.21
CA ARG A 101 -3.10 12.74 -1.55
C ARG A 101 -2.04 11.67 -1.77
N LEU A 102 -2.45 10.55 -2.34
CA LEU A 102 -1.56 9.46 -2.71
C LEU A 102 -0.92 9.72 -4.07
N LEU A 103 0.38 9.49 -4.18
CA LEU A 103 1.14 9.61 -5.43
C LEU A 103 1.08 8.33 -6.25
N ARG A 104 1.21 8.49 -7.54
CA ARG A 104 1.59 7.38 -8.44
C ARG A 104 3.07 7.08 -8.25
N ILE A 105 3.44 5.83 -8.46
CA ILE A 105 4.83 5.40 -8.57
C ILE A 105 5.00 4.74 -9.94
N ASP A 106 5.97 5.20 -10.71
CA ASP A 106 6.18 4.77 -12.11
C ASP A 106 4.87 4.83 -12.94
N ASP A 107 4.12 5.94 -12.79
CA ASP A 107 2.83 6.19 -13.41
C ASP A 107 1.67 5.28 -12.97
N VAL A 108 1.88 4.38 -12.02
CA VAL A 108 0.85 3.49 -11.47
C VAL A 108 0.29 4.06 -10.17
N ALA A 109 -1.02 4.26 -10.10
CA ALA A 109 -1.70 4.70 -8.87
C ALA A 109 -1.94 3.50 -7.93
N PRO A 110 -1.86 3.70 -6.60
CA PRO A 110 -2.30 2.68 -5.65
C PRO A 110 -3.83 2.61 -5.65
N THR A 111 -4.38 1.61 -6.31
CA THR A 111 -5.81 1.32 -6.36
C THR A 111 -6.07 -0.15 -6.03
N PRO A 112 -7.32 -0.53 -5.68
CA PRO A 112 -7.63 -1.94 -5.45
C PRO A 112 -7.23 -2.84 -6.64
N GLU A 113 -7.40 -2.38 -7.86
CA GLU A 113 -7.05 -3.13 -9.08
C GLU A 113 -5.56 -3.33 -9.20
N THR A 114 -4.77 -2.24 -9.06
CA THR A 114 -3.30 -2.29 -9.21
C THR A 114 -2.60 -2.99 -8.05
N ILE A 115 -3.23 -3.02 -6.86
CA ILE A 115 -2.77 -3.83 -5.73
C ILE A 115 -3.09 -5.31 -5.95
N LYS A 116 -4.28 -5.60 -6.49
CA LYS A 116 -4.73 -6.98 -6.73
C LYS A 116 -3.90 -7.70 -7.80
N ASP A 117 -3.53 -7.01 -8.87
CA ASP A 117 -2.72 -7.56 -9.96
C ASP A 117 -1.21 -7.35 -9.76
N ASN A 118 -0.80 -6.71 -8.65
CA ASN A 118 0.57 -6.35 -8.29
C ASN A 118 1.26 -5.45 -9.31
N SER A 119 0.53 -4.64 -10.07
CA SER A 119 1.11 -3.64 -10.97
C SER A 119 1.61 -2.39 -10.24
N TYR A 120 1.07 -2.07 -9.05
CA TYR A 120 1.62 -1.04 -8.19
C TYR A 120 2.93 -1.53 -7.55
N PRO A 121 4.06 -0.78 -7.66
CA PRO A 121 5.38 -1.31 -7.28
C PRO A 121 5.56 -1.62 -5.80
N LEU A 122 4.80 -0.96 -4.91
CA LEU A 122 4.94 -1.09 -3.45
C LEU A 122 3.82 -1.96 -2.84
N CYS A 123 3.42 -3.03 -3.54
CA CYS A 123 2.47 -4.01 -3.00
C CYS A 123 3.11 -4.87 -1.92
N ARG A 124 2.30 -5.22 -0.90
CA ARG A 124 2.70 -6.09 0.21
C ARG A 124 1.56 -6.97 0.68
N LYS A 125 1.83 -7.84 1.66
CA LYS A 125 0.81 -8.64 2.34
C LYS A 125 0.85 -8.44 3.84
N TYR A 126 -0.29 -8.66 4.47
CA TYR A 126 -0.38 -8.83 5.91
C TYR A 126 -0.43 -10.31 6.26
N TYR A 127 0.21 -10.66 7.36
CA TYR A 127 0.36 -12.03 7.81
C TYR A 127 -0.07 -12.17 9.26
N LEU A 128 -0.64 -13.34 9.57
CA LEU A 128 -0.64 -13.89 10.94
C LEU A 128 0.43 -14.98 11.00
N ALA A 129 1.29 -14.90 12.00
CA ALA A 129 2.38 -15.83 12.23
C ALA A 129 2.25 -16.47 13.62
N TYR A 130 2.64 -17.72 13.76
CA TYR A 130 2.53 -18.49 15.00
C TYR A 130 3.63 -19.53 15.13
N SER A 131 3.96 -19.91 16.35
CA SER A 131 4.94 -20.96 16.68
C SER A 131 4.24 -22.27 16.98
N GLY A 132 4.81 -23.38 16.53
CA GLY A 132 4.32 -24.72 16.83
C GLY A 132 2.95 -25.05 16.24
N GLN A 133 2.11 -25.75 17.02
CA GLN A 133 0.77 -26.17 16.60
C GLN A 133 -0.28 -25.24 17.21
N LEU A 134 -1.24 -24.84 16.39
CA LEU A 134 -2.38 -24.05 16.84
C LEU A 134 -3.30 -24.88 17.73
N THR A 135 -3.82 -24.27 18.77
CA THR A 135 -4.94 -24.79 19.55
C THR A 135 -6.22 -24.85 18.71
N PRO A 136 -7.24 -25.62 19.09
CA PRO A 136 -8.49 -25.67 18.33
C PRO A 136 -9.13 -24.30 18.08
N VAL A 137 -9.16 -23.41 19.08
CA VAL A 137 -9.75 -22.06 18.93
C VAL A 137 -8.93 -21.15 18.01
N GLU A 138 -7.61 -21.26 18.03
CA GLU A 138 -6.73 -20.52 17.12
C GLU A 138 -6.89 -21.01 15.66
N GLN A 139 -7.01 -22.34 15.48
CA GLN A 139 -7.26 -22.93 14.17
C GLN A 139 -8.63 -22.53 13.61
N ASP A 140 -9.66 -22.52 14.46
CA ASP A 140 -11.01 -22.08 14.08
C ASP A 140 -11.01 -20.59 13.69
N PHE A 141 -10.35 -19.73 14.48
CA PHE A 141 -10.19 -18.32 14.16
C PHE A 141 -9.44 -18.11 12.84
N LEU A 142 -8.32 -18.78 12.63
CA LEU A 142 -7.54 -18.65 11.41
C LEU A 142 -8.34 -19.14 10.18
N THR A 143 -9.14 -20.20 10.35
CA THR A 143 -10.06 -20.68 9.30
C THR A 143 -11.12 -19.64 8.98
N TYR A 144 -11.70 -18.98 10.00
CA TYR A 144 -12.63 -17.86 9.81
C TYR A 144 -11.97 -16.74 9.00
N VAL A 145 -10.78 -16.29 9.40
CA VAL A 145 -10.02 -15.22 8.71
C VAL A 145 -9.81 -15.54 7.23
N LEU A 146 -9.48 -16.79 6.90
CA LEU A 146 -9.18 -17.23 5.53
C LEU A 146 -10.43 -17.61 4.69
N THR A 147 -11.61 -17.57 5.28
CA THR A 147 -12.88 -17.92 4.62
C THR A 147 -13.89 -16.78 4.67
N GLN A 148 -14.80 -16.76 5.62
CA GLN A 148 -15.84 -15.73 5.75
C GLN A 148 -15.24 -14.35 6.07
N GLY A 149 -14.19 -14.28 6.87
CA GLY A 149 -13.48 -13.05 7.19
C GLY A 149 -12.90 -12.31 5.96
N GLN A 150 -12.75 -13.01 4.83
CA GLN A 150 -12.32 -12.36 3.57
C GLN A 150 -13.37 -11.38 3.02
N GLU A 151 -14.63 -11.45 3.46
CA GLU A 151 -15.66 -10.44 3.18
C GLU A 151 -15.29 -9.12 3.86
N THR A 152 -14.90 -9.17 5.13
CA THR A 152 -14.41 -8.01 5.88
C THR A 152 -13.13 -7.45 5.27
N VAL A 153 -12.19 -8.32 4.89
CA VAL A 153 -10.98 -7.90 4.17
C VAL A 153 -11.35 -7.10 2.92
N SER A 154 -12.34 -7.53 2.16
CA SER A 154 -12.73 -6.89 0.89
C SER A 154 -13.28 -5.48 1.01
N GLN A 155 -13.60 -5.00 2.22
CA GLN A 155 -14.13 -3.65 2.44
C GLN A 155 -13.06 -2.56 2.27
N THR A 156 -11.82 -2.85 2.65
CA THR A 156 -10.71 -1.87 2.63
C THR A 156 -9.39 -2.41 2.10
N TYR A 157 -9.23 -3.72 2.04
CA TYR A 157 -8.03 -4.42 1.59
C TYR A 157 -8.35 -5.37 0.44
N ILE A 158 -7.34 -5.98 -0.13
CA ILE A 158 -7.52 -6.97 -1.20
C ILE A 158 -7.51 -8.38 -0.60
N PRO A 159 -8.60 -9.17 -0.77
CA PRO A 159 -8.67 -10.55 -0.29
C PRO A 159 -7.59 -11.44 -0.90
N VAL A 160 -6.99 -12.30 -0.08
CA VAL A 160 -6.01 -13.31 -0.51
C VAL A 160 -6.65 -14.65 -0.84
N LYS A 161 -7.91 -14.83 -0.44
CA LYS A 161 -8.74 -16.02 -0.71
C LYS A 161 -10.13 -15.58 -1.16
N LYS A 162 -10.84 -16.49 -1.83
CA LYS A 162 -12.27 -16.30 -2.11
C LYS A 162 -13.06 -16.44 -0.81
N VAL A 163 -14.07 -15.59 -0.65
CA VAL A 163 -15.04 -15.71 0.45
C VAL A 163 -15.70 -17.09 0.39
N GLN A 164 -15.75 -17.77 1.52
CA GLN A 164 -16.42 -19.05 1.68
C GLN A 164 -17.22 -19.04 2.97
N THR A 165 -18.30 -19.81 3.00
CA THR A 165 -19.09 -19.99 4.22
C THR A 165 -18.22 -20.64 5.29
N PHE A 166 -18.26 -20.08 6.50
CA PHE A 166 -17.57 -20.59 7.66
C PHE A 166 -18.57 -21.19 8.66
N LEU A 167 -18.23 -22.33 9.18
CA LEU A 167 -18.96 -22.95 10.28
C LEU A 167 -17.97 -23.19 11.42
N SER A 168 -18.10 -22.40 12.50
CA SER A 168 -17.26 -22.53 13.67
C SER A 168 -17.51 -23.86 14.39
N ASP A 169 -16.45 -24.50 14.86
CA ASP A 169 -16.53 -25.67 15.73
C ASP A 169 -16.85 -25.29 17.20
N LYS A 170 -16.96 -23.97 17.51
CA LYS A 170 -17.24 -23.40 18.81
C LYS A 170 -16.19 -23.75 19.89
N SER A 171 -14.97 -24.04 19.47
CA SER A 171 -13.85 -24.23 20.40
C SER A 171 -13.70 -23.04 21.34
N ALA A 172 -13.51 -23.30 22.62
CA ALA A 172 -13.37 -22.29 23.66
C ALA A 172 -11.89 -22.00 23.94
N GLY A 173 -11.59 -20.74 24.23
CA GLY A 173 -10.23 -20.34 24.62
C GLY A 173 -9.96 -18.86 24.50
N ASN A 174 -8.76 -18.47 24.93
CA ASN A 174 -8.24 -17.12 24.76
C ASN A 174 -7.20 -17.11 23.64
N ILE A 175 -7.17 -16.04 22.87
CA ILE A 175 -6.14 -15.80 21.84
C ILE A 175 -5.54 -14.41 22.08
N GLN A 176 -4.25 -14.33 22.26
CA GLN A 176 -3.50 -13.09 22.38
C GLN A 176 -2.80 -12.82 21.06
N ILE A 177 -3.16 -11.73 20.39
CA ILE A 177 -2.57 -11.32 19.12
C ILE A 177 -1.78 -10.04 19.34
N ALA A 178 -0.52 -9.99 18.89
CA ALA A 178 0.32 -8.81 19.01
C ALA A 178 1.07 -8.51 17.70
N GLY A 179 1.48 -7.26 17.47
CA GLY A 179 2.35 -6.93 16.36
C GLY A 179 1.93 -5.69 15.57
N SER A 180 2.11 -5.74 14.28
CA SER A 180 1.98 -4.64 13.32
C SER A 180 0.83 -3.67 13.60
N SER A 181 1.15 -2.41 13.89
CA SER A 181 0.16 -1.33 14.03
C SER A 181 -0.63 -1.07 12.75
N SER A 182 -0.04 -1.34 11.57
CA SER A 182 -0.74 -1.20 10.29
C SER A 182 -1.76 -2.31 10.02
N ALA A 183 -1.52 -3.53 10.52
CA ALA A 183 -2.44 -4.66 10.36
C ALA A 183 -3.49 -4.70 11.49
N ALA A 184 -3.23 -4.05 12.62
CA ALA A 184 -4.07 -4.12 13.83
C ALA A 184 -5.53 -3.73 13.58
N PRO A 185 -5.87 -2.67 12.83
CA PRO A 185 -7.29 -2.32 12.57
C PRO A 185 -8.05 -3.44 11.89
N LEU A 186 -7.47 -4.08 10.89
CA LEU A 186 -8.09 -5.22 10.20
C LEU A 186 -8.25 -6.41 11.14
N VAL A 187 -7.18 -6.78 11.87
CA VAL A 187 -7.19 -7.95 12.75
C VAL A 187 -8.16 -7.75 13.94
N GLN A 188 -8.27 -6.53 14.45
CA GLN A 188 -9.25 -6.18 15.47
C GLN A 188 -10.69 -6.41 14.99
N THR A 189 -11.03 -5.93 13.79
CA THR A 189 -12.36 -6.13 13.19
C THR A 189 -12.65 -7.61 12.97
N LEU A 190 -11.70 -8.36 12.42
CA LEU A 190 -11.84 -9.81 12.20
C LEU A 190 -12.03 -10.57 13.52
N ALA A 191 -11.31 -10.19 14.58
CA ALA A 191 -11.44 -10.79 15.90
C ALA A 191 -12.82 -10.50 16.52
N GLU A 192 -13.31 -9.26 16.44
CA GLU A 192 -14.62 -8.87 16.94
C GLU A 192 -15.76 -9.60 16.23
N GLU A 193 -15.67 -9.74 14.92
CA GLU A 193 -16.66 -10.46 14.12
C GLU A 193 -16.63 -11.96 14.41
N TYR A 194 -15.43 -12.55 14.54
CA TYR A 194 -15.30 -13.95 14.91
C TYR A 194 -15.88 -14.23 16.29
N MET A 195 -15.65 -13.37 17.30
CA MET A 195 -16.23 -13.54 18.64
C MET A 195 -17.77 -13.45 18.64
N ARG A 196 -18.38 -12.75 17.67
CA ARG A 196 -19.86 -12.82 17.47
C ARG A 196 -20.29 -14.19 16.92
N VAL A 197 -19.48 -14.77 16.05
CA VAL A 197 -19.73 -16.13 15.50
C VAL A 197 -19.42 -17.18 16.54
N ASN A 198 -18.31 -17.07 17.30
CA ASN A 198 -17.91 -17.98 18.34
C ASN A 198 -17.82 -17.28 19.73
N PRO A 199 -18.92 -17.22 20.49
CA PRO A 199 -18.94 -16.55 21.81
C PRO A 199 -18.08 -17.24 22.89
N ASN A 200 -17.57 -18.45 22.63
CA ASN A 200 -16.69 -19.18 23.57
C ASN A 200 -15.22 -18.75 23.43
N ALA A 201 -14.89 -17.99 22.41
CA ALA A 201 -13.56 -17.45 22.18
C ALA A 201 -13.45 -16.04 22.79
N ASN A 202 -12.27 -15.72 23.34
CA ASN A 202 -11.92 -14.38 23.78
C ASN A 202 -10.59 -13.98 23.13
N ILE A 203 -10.62 -12.97 22.26
CA ILE A 203 -9.45 -12.52 21.48
C ILE A 203 -9.06 -11.11 21.93
N THR A 204 -7.79 -10.93 22.23
CA THR A 204 -7.20 -9.62 22.51
C THR A 204 -6.18 -9.28 21.43
N VAL A 205 -6.26 -8.06 20.88
CA VAL A 205 -5.34 -7.56 19.86
C VAL A 205 -4.55 -6.39 20.42
N LYS A 206 -3.22 -6.52 20.41
CA LYS A 206 -2.29 -5.49 20.90
C LYS A 206 -1.44 -4.97 19.75
N ALA A 207 -1.68 -3.73 19.34
CA ALA A 207 -0.83 -3.04 18.38
C ALA A 207 0.53 -2.71 19.01
N THR A 208 1.59 -3.13 18.33
CA THR A 208 2.99 -2.78 18.57
C THR A 208 3.64 -2.51 17.22
N ASP A 209 4.77 -3.11 16.92
CA ASP A 209 5.36 -3.22 15.57
C ASP A 209 5.53 -4.69 15.15
N SER A 210 5.82 -4.93 13.87
CA SER A 210 5.94 -6.30 13.35
C SER A 210 7.04 -7.09 14.04
N SER A 211 8.20 -6.47 14.25
CA SER A 211 9.38 -7.16 14.81
C SER A 211 9.17 -7.57 16.26
N ARG A 212 8.50 -6.71 17.08
CA ARG A 212 8.11 -7.06 18.46
C ARG A 212 7.06 -8.16 18.48
N GLY A 213 6.05 -8.08 17.60
CA GLY A 213 5.03 -9.12 17.50
C GLY A 213 5.61 -10.49 17.15
N LEU A 214 6.43 -10.55 16.10
CA LEU A 214 7.10 -11.79 15.68
C LEU A 214 8.03 -12.34 16.78
N THR A 215 8.78 -11.47 17.46
CA THR A 215 9.60 -11.87 18.62
C THR A 215 8.74 -12.43 19.77
N ALA A 216 7.58 -11.82 20.05
CA ALA A 216 6.66 -12.30 21.08
C ALA A 216 6.12 -13.68 20.74
N ALA A 217 5.73 -13.94 19.49
CA ALA A 217 5.28 -15.28 19.07
C ALA A 217 6.39 -16.34 19.14
N ILE A 218 7.64 -16.00 18.79
CA ILE A 218 8.80 -16.90 18.95
C ILE A 218 9.03 -17.27 20.41
N ARG A 219 8.80 -16.34 21.33
CA ARG A 219 8.98 -16.56 22.78
C ARG A 219 7.78 -17.20 23.46
N GLY A 220 6.62 -17.27 22.78
CA GLY A 220 5.37 -17.70 23.38
C GLY A 220 4.70 -16.65 24.28
N ASP A 221 5.08 -15.36 24.12
CA ASP A 221 4.47 -14.23 24.84
C ASP A 221 3.15 -13.77 24.18
N CYS A 222 2.83 -14.24 22.97
CA CYS A 222 1.53 -14.16 22.31
C CYS A 222 1.29 -15.41 21.45
N ASP A 223 0.02 -15.69 21.15
CA ASP A 223 -0.37 -16.87 20.38
C ASP A 223 -0.19 -16.64 18.87
N LEU A 224 -0.59 -15.46 18.40
CA LEU A 224 -0.47 -15.04 16.99
C LEU A 224 0.24 -13.70 16.89
N ALA A 225 1.17 -13.55 15.94
CA ALA A 225 1.79 -12.28 15.61
C ALA A 225 1.19 -11.69 14.33
N MET A 226 0.94 -10.38 14.33
CA MET A 226 0.61 -9.63 13.13
C MET A 226 1.88 -9.09 12.49
N SER A 227 2.06 -9.31 11.19
CA SER A 227 3.15 -8.73 10.41
C SER A 227 2.64 -8.03 9.16
N SER A 228 3.22 -6.86 8.84
CA SER A 228 2.99 -6.10 7.61
C SER A 228 4.17 -6.15 6.65
N ARG A 229 5.04 -7.12 6.82
CA ARG A 229 6.15 -7.49 5.95
C ARG A 229 6.29 -9.02 5.89
N SER A 230 7.01 -9.49 4.90
CA SER A 230 7.47 -10.87 4.88
C SER A 230 8.38 -11.18 6.07
N LEU A 231 8.41 -12.44 6.50
CA LEU A 231 9.30 -12.89 7.54
C LEU A 231 10.74 -12.95 7.02
N LYS A 232 11.69 -12.62 7.89
CA LYS A 232 13.13 -12.86 7.65
C LYS A 232 13.40 -14.37 7.72
N ASP A 233 14.51 -14.80 7.13
CA ASP A 233 14.85 -16.23 7.04
C ASP A 233 14.81 -16.92 8.41
N TYR A 234 15.45 -16.34 9.43
CA TYR A 234 15.47 -16.89 10.78
C TYR A 234 14.08 -16.91 11.46
N GLU A 235 13.19 -15.95 11.11
CA GLU A 235 11.81 -15.95 11.61
C GLU A 235 10.99 -17.06 10.96
N SER A 236 11.21 -17.29 9.67
CA SER A 236 10.53 -18.34 8.88
C SER A 236 10.93 -19.76 9.29
N GLU A 237 12.11 -19.92 9.92
CA GLU A 237 12.54 -21.20 10.50
C GLU A 237 11.77 -21.53 11.80
N LEU A 238 11.27 -20.51 12.52
CA LEU A 238 10.67 -20.63 13.83
C LEU A 238 9.14 -20.45 13.83
N LEU A 239 8.60 -19.79 12.81
CA LEU A 239 7.19 -19.43 12.72
C LEU A 239 6.56 -19.95 11.43
N SER A 240 5.36 -20.47 11.55
CA SER A 240 4.43 -20.67 10.43
C SER A 240 3.66 -19.39 10.15
N THR A 241 3.32 -19.13 8.88
CA THR A 241 2.58 -17.91 8.49
C THR A 241 1.40 -18.18 7.59
N GLN A 242 0.39 -17.32 7.70
CA GLN A 242 -0.71 -17.23 6.75
C GLN A 242 -0.88 -15.78 6.29
N ALA A 243 -0.84 -15.56 4.98
CA ALA A 243 -1.24 -14.28 4.43
C ALA A 243 -2.76 -14.10 4.61
N ILE A 244 -3.18 -12.94 5.14
CA ILE A 244 -4.59 -12.65 5.46
C ILE A 244 -5.20 -11.56 4.59
N ALA A 245 -4.38 -10.66 4.05
CA ALA A 245 -4.79 -9.58 3.14
C ALA A 245 -3.62 -9.17 2.25
N SER A 246 -3.91 -8.68 1.04
CA SER A 246 -2.98 -7.88 0.27
C SER A 246 -3.26 -6.40 0.49
N ASP A 247 -2.19 -5.61 0.56
CA ASP A 247 -2.17 -4.18 0.83
C ASP A 247 -1.07 -3.53 -0.02
N ALA A 248 -0.91 -2.23 0.08
CA ALA A 248 0.20 -1.50 -0.50
C ALA A 248 0.77 -0.47 0.49
N ILE A 249 2.02 -0.10 0.27
CA ILE A 249 2.62 1.06 0.90
C ILE A 249 2.43 2.23 -0.06
N ALA A 250 1.49 3.12 0.26
CA ALA A 250 1.19 4.27 -0.58
C ALA A 250 2.05 5.48 -0.18
N VAL A 251 2.70 6.10 -1.14
CA VAL A 251 3.43 7.36 -0.92
C VAL A 251 2.43 8.50 -0.92
N ALA A 252 2.52 9.36 0.08
CA ALA A 252 1.55 10.41 0.34
C ALA A 252 2.21 11.79 0.48
N VAL A 253 1.49 12.81 0.01
CA VAL A 253 1.82 14.23 0.15
C VAL A 253 0.58 15.01 0.55
N ASN A 254 0.76 16.25 0.98
CA ASN A 254 -0.35 17.19 1.19
C ASN A 254 -1.12 17.42 -0.12
N ALA A 255 -2.44 17.59 -0.06
CA ALA A 255 -3.29 17.81 -1.24
C ALA A 255 -2.89 19.05 -2.06
N ASP A 256 -2.36 20.09 -1.39
CA ASP A 256 -1.87 21.32 -2.05
C ASP A 256 -0.47 21.17 -2.68
N ASN A 257 0.20 20.03 -2.51
CA ASN A 257 1.45 19.76 -3.20
C ASN A 257 1.15 19.40 -4.67
N PRO A 258 1.73 20.08 -5.67
CA PRO A 258 1.38 19.85 -7.07
C PRO A 258 1.92 18.52 -7.67
N LEU A 259 2.80 17.80 -6.96
CA LEU A 259 3.38 16.55 -7.43
C LEU A 259 2.31 15.44 -7.53
N ASN A 260 2.26 14.70 -8.63
CA ASN A 260 1.29 13.62 -8.86
C ASN A 260 1.93 12.24 -9.03
N ASN A 261 3.21 12.20 -9.35
CA ASN A 261 3.94 10.97 -9.68
C ASN A 261 5.40 11.09 -9.28
N LEU A 262 5.98 9.99 -8.86
CA LEU A 262 7.41 9.79 -8.70
C LEU A 262 7.83 8.53 -9.45
N SER A 263 9.02 8.54 -10.03
CA SER A 263 9.65 7.27 -10.37
C SER A 263 10.18 6.57 -9.11
N MET A 264 10.35 5.26 -9.16
CA MET A 264 10.96 4.51 -8.06
C MET A 264 12.38 5.04 -7.77
N ASP A 265 13.15 5.41 -8.78
CA ASP A 265 14.49 6.01 -8.63
C ASP A 265 14.43 7.36 -7.89
N GLN A 266 13.48 8.23 -8.22
CA GLN A 266 13.29 9.49 -7.49
C GLN A 266 12.89 9.24 -6.03
N LEU A 267 11.99 8.29 -5.77
CA LEU A 267 11.59 7.90 -4.42
C LEU A 267 12.79 7.40 -3.60
N THR A 268 13.60 6.52 -4.17
CA THR A 268 14.85 6.04 -3.54
C THR A 268 15.78 7.19 -3.22
N LYS A 269 16.02 8.11 -4.16
CA LYS A 269 16.90 9.28 -3.96
C LYS A 269 16.41 10.24 -2.88
N ILE A 270 15.09 10.42 -2.74
CA ILE A 270 14.50 11.21 -1.65
C ILE A 270 14.85 10.55 -0.32
N TYR A 271 14.52 9.27 -0.16
CA TYR A 271 14.70 8.57 1.11
C TYR A 271 16.16 8.28 1.45
N ASP A 272 17.06 8.21 0.47
CA ASP A 272 18.52 8.15 0.70
C ASP A 272 19.16 9.52 0.98
N GLY A 273 18.37 10.62 0.93
CA GLY A 273 18.83 11.97 1.23
C GLY A 273 19.64 12.64 0.12
N GLN A 274 19.58 12.11 -1.10
CA GLN A 274 20.17 12.73 -2.28
C GLN A 274 19.35 13.93 -2.76
N TYR A 275 18.02 13.82 -2.69
CA TYR A 275 17.08 14.92 -2.95
C TYR A 275 16.57 15.47 -1.60
N LYS A 276 16.74 16.78 -1.41
CA LYS A 276 16.38 17.48 -0.16
C LYS A 276 15.38 18.62 -0.39
N GLN A 277 15.31 19.10 -1.62
CA GLN A 277 14.39 20.14 -2.04
C GLN A 277 13.41 19.55 -3.05
N TRP A 278 12.18 20.03 -3.08
CA TRP A 278 11.20 19.61 -4.08
C TRP A 278 11.67 19.90 -5.51
N THR A 279 12.45 20.98 -5.70
CA THR A 279 13.03 21.36 -6.99
C THR A 279 14.11 20.41 -7.50
N ASP A 280 14.67 19.53 -6.65
CA ASP A 280 15.65 18.51 -7.07
C ASP A 280 15.02 17.48 -8.01
N LEU A 281 13.67 17.34 -7.99
CA LEU A 281 12.93 16.44 -8.88
C LEU A 281 12.88 16.92 -10.34
N ASN A 282 13.26 18.16 -10.63
CA ASN A 282 13.29 18.73 -11.97
C ASN A 282 14.66 18.54 -12.70
N GLN A 283 15.58 17.75 -12.10
CA GLN A 283 16.94 17.53 -12.62
C GLN A 283 17.03 16.33 -13.55
#